data_604800ba9a08376e26a4ab8c2f00af29
#
_entry.id   604800ba9a08376e26a4ab8c2f00af29
#
_cell.length_a   1.000
_cell.length_b   1.000
_cell.length_c   1.000
_cell.angle_alpha   90.00
_cell.angle_beta   90.00
_cell.angle_gamma   90.00
#
_symmetry.space_group_name_H-M   'P 1'
#
loop_
_entity.id
_entity.type
_entity.pdbx_description
1 polymer ?
#
loop_
_entity_poly.entity_id
_entity_poly.type
_entity_poly.pdbx_seq_one_letter_code
_entity_poly.pdbx_strand_id
1 'polypeptide(L)'
;MNEAKPFTVRLKLPANYRIPAHSHPAIEHVTVISGRFNMGTGDKLDDSKTTALLPGSVAIMQVGTNHFAWTSEETIVQLHGVGPWDVKYVNPADDPRKK
;
A
#
# COMPACT_ATOMS: atom_id res chain seq x y z
N MET A 1 6.13 12.14 8.42
CA MET A 1 6.76 10.93 7.84
C MET A 1 8.08 11.20 7.13
N ASN A 2 8.53 12.45 7.14
CA ASN A 2 9.82 12.83 6.53
C ASN A 2 11.02 12.58 7.43
N GLU A 3 10.80 12.18 8.66
CA GLU A 3 11.86 11.98 9.64
C GLU A 3 12.07 10.48 9.93
N ALA A 4 13.30 10.14 10.37
CA ALA A 4 13.65 8.76 10.74
C ALA A 4 13.05 8.40 12.11
N LYS A 5 11.73 8.47 12.22
CA LYS A 5 10.96 8.18 13.43
C LYS A 5 9.85 7.18 13.13
N PRO A 6 9.41 6.41 14.13
CA PRO A 6 8.25 5.54 13.96
C PRO A 6 7.01 6.34 13.60
N PHE A 7 6.17 5.77 12.73
CA PHE A 7 4.89 6.37 12.36
C PHE A 7 3.82 5.29 12.29
N THR A 8 2.56 5.70 12.49
CA THR A 8 1.38 4.86 12.31
C THR A 8 0.28 5.71 11.71
N VAL A 9 -0.30 5.23 10.60
CA VAL A 9 -1.35 5.92 9.87
C VAL A 9 -2.45 4.93 9.53
N ARG A 10 -3.71 5.33 9.68
CA ARG A 10 -4.85 4.55 9.21
C ARG A 10 -5.42 5.20 7.96
N LEU A 11 -5.69 4.37 6.96
CA LEU A 11 -6.26 4.79 5.69
C LEU A 11 -7.61 4.12 5.50
N LYS A 12 -8.61 4.91 5.13
CA LYS A 12 -9.92 4.40 4.74
C LYS A 12 -10.00 4.46 3.23
N LEU A 13 -10.09 3.28 2.61
CA LEU A 13 -10.12 3.14 1.16
C LEU A 13 -11.54 2.84 0.71
N PRO A 14 -12.08 3.58 -0.25
CA PRO A 14 -13.43 3.29 -0.77
C PRO A 14 -13.44 1.97 -1.53
N ALA A 15 -14.64 1.46 -1.81
CA ALA A 15 -14.80 0.32 -2.70
C ALA A 15 -14.29 0.67 -4.11
N ASN A 16 -13.79 -0.34 -4.82
CA ASN A 16 -13.29 -0.20 -6.19
C ASN A 16 -12.14 0.80 -6.32
N TYR A 17 -11.31 0.88 -5.30
CA TYR A 17 -10.12 1.73 -5.30
C TYR A 17 -8.92 0.94 -5.80
N ARG A 18 -8.06 1.59 -6.60
CA ARG A 18 -6.85 0.96 -7.15
C ARG A 18 -5.64 1.78 -6.77
N ILE A 19 -4.63 1.09 -6.25
CA ILE A 19 -3.34 1.70 -5.92
C ILE A 19 -2.32 1.16 -6.92
N PRO A 20 -1.84 2.00 -7.86
CA PRO A 20 -0.88 1.54 -8.88
C PRO A 20 0.44 1.08 -8.26
N ALA A 21 1.23 0.35 -9.04
CA ALA A 21 2.51 -0.18 -8.60
C ALA A 21 3.43 0.94 -8.12
N HIS A 22 3.98 0.77 -6.93
CA HIS A 22 4.85 1.75 -6.27
C HIS A 22 5.76 1.05 -5.28
N SER A 23 6.75 1.79 -4.78
CA SER A 23 7.64 1.31 -3.72
C SER A 23 7.84 2.40 -2.68
N HIS A 24 8.47 2.04 -1.57
CA HIS A 24 8.76 2.95 -0.46
C HIS A 24 10.24 2.89 -0.10
N PRO A 25 10.82 4.00 0.38
CA PRO A 25 12.24 4.02 0.80
C PRO A 25 12.47 3.39 2.18
N ALA A 26 11.42 2.94 2.86
CA ALA A 26 11.49 2.29 4.16
C ALA A 26 10.58 1.07 4.20
N ILE A 27 10.83 0.17 5.16
CA ILE A 27 9.96 -0.99 5.36
C ILE A 27 8.59 -0.51 5.83
N GLU A 28 7.55 -1.06 5.21
CA GLU A 28 6.16 -0.75 5.56
C GLU A 28 5.47 -1.99 6.07
N HIS A 29 4.78 -1.88 7.20
CA HIS A 29 3.89 -2.91 7.71
C HIS A 29 2.45 -2.47 7.47
N VAL A 30 1.66 -3.33 6.81
CA VAL A 30 0.25 -3.08 6.53
C VAL A 30 -0.58 -4.07 7.34
N THR A 31 -1.46 -3.56 8.18
CA THR A 31 -2.43 -4.37 8.93
C THR A 31 -3.82 -4.06 8.42
N VAL A 32 -4.59 -5.10 8.06
CA VAL A 32 -5.98 -4.92 7.63
C VAL A 32 -6.87 -4.86 8.87
N ILE A 33 -7.57 -3.75 9.06
CA ILE A 33 -8.48 -3.54 10.19
C ILE A 33 -9.87 -4.03 9.83
N SER A 34 -10.36 -3.68 8.63
CA SER A 34 -11.68 -4.11 8.15
C SER A 34 -11.69 -4.17 6.63
N GLY A 35 -12.66 -4.89 6.07
CA GLY A 35 -12.81 -5.05 4.64
C GLY A 35 -11.89 -6.12 4.06
N ARG A 36 -11.43 -5.89 2.82
CA ARG A 36 -10.54 -6.81 2.12
C ARG A 36 -9.52 -6.00 1.33
N PHE A 37 -8.25 -6.25 1.58
CA PHE A 37 -7.17 -5.57 0.89
C PHE A 37 -6.47 -6.57 -0.05
N ASN A 38 -6.68 -6.41 -1.35
CA ASN A 38 -6.09 -7.30 -2.35
C ASN A 38 -4.75 -6.71 -2.77
N MET A 39 -3.66 -7.44 -2.53
CA MET A 39 -2.31 -6.92 -2.70
C MET A 39 -1.45 -7.90 -3.49
N GLY A 40 -0.61 -7.34 -4.36
CA GLY A 40 0.35 -8.11 -5.14
C GLY A 40 1.68 -7.36 -5.28
N THR A 41 2.68 -8.06 -5.80
CA THR A 41 4.01 -7.49 -6.05
C THR A 41 4.30 -7.50 -7.55
N GLY A 42 5.02 -6.48 -8.02
CA GLY A 42 5.40 -6.33 -9.42
C GLY A 42 5.31 -4.90 -9.89
N ASP A 43 5.66 -4.69 -11.15
CA ASP A 43 5.78 -3.36 -11.74
C ASP A 43 4.47 -2.83 -12.33
N LYS A 44 3.45 -3.67 -12.42
CA LYS A 44 2.18 -3.29 -13.03
C LYS A 44 1.04 -3.93 -12.27
N LEU A 45 0.02 -3.13 -11.94
CA LEU A 45 -1.16 -3.63 -11.27
C LEU A 45 -1.84 -4.70 -12.11
N ASP A 46 -2.02 -5.88 -11.53
CA ASP A 46 -2.70 -7.03 -12.14
C ASP A 46 -3.57 -7.65 -11.05
N ASP A 47 -4.87 -7.41 -11.12
CA ASP A 47 -5.80 -7.85 -10.08
C ASP A 47 -5.94 -9.38 -10.02
N SER A 48 -5.55 -10.09 -11.09
CA SER A 48 -5.53 -11.56 -11.08
C SER A 48 -4.33 -12.14 -10.32
N LYS A 49 -3.34 -11.29 -9.98
CA LYS A 49 -2.10 -11.70 -9.28
C LYS A 49 -2.04 -11.15 -7.88
N THR A 50 -3.15 -10.99 -7.22
CA THR A 50 -3.22 -10.48 -5.86
C THR A 50 -3.69 -11.54 -4.89
N THR A 51 -3.30 -11.36 -3.64
CA THR A 51 -3.76 -12.16 -2.51
C THR A 51 -4.72 -11.31 -1.68
N ALA A 52 -5.87 -11.85 -1.35
CA ALA A 52 -6.85 -11.17 -0.52
C ALA A 52 -6.42 -11.23 0.95
N LEU A 53 -6.18 -10.07 1.54
CA LEU A 53 -5.85 -9.95 2.96
C LEU A 53 -7.11 -9.56 3.72
N LEU A 54 -7.51 -10.41 4.65
CA LEU A 54 -8.70 -10.22 5.47
C LEU A 54 -8.34 -9.51 6.79
N PRO A 55 -9.34 -9.03 7.55
CA PRO A 55 -9.06 -8.36 8.84
C PRO A 55 -8.17 -9.20 9.74
N GLY A 56 -7.18 -8.54 10.34
CA GLY A 56 -6.17 -9.20 11.16
C GLY A 56 -4.92 -9.64 10.41
N SER A 57 -4.94 -9.60 9.07
CA SER A 57 -3.76 -9.93 8.26
C SER A 57 -2.73 -8.80 8.32
N VAL A 58 -1.46 -9.18 8.26
CA VAL A 58 -0.33 -8.24 8.22
C VAL A 58 0.54 -8.59 7.01
N ALA A 59 0.87 -7.58 6.21
CA ALA A 59 1.83 -7.70 5.12
C ALA A 59 3.03 -6.80 5.39
N ILE A 60 4.23 -7.31 5.08
CA ILE A 60 5.47 -6.56 5.28
C ILE A 60 6.08 -6.28 3.91
N MET A 61 6.19 -4.97 3.58
CA MET A 61 6.75 -4.51 2.31
C MET A 61 8.21 -4.12 2.54
N GLN A 62 9.12 -4.84 1.90
CA GLN A 62 10.55 -4.54 1.98
C GLN A 62 10.89 -3.25 1.23
N VAL A 63 11.98 -2.62 1.62
CA VAL A 63 12.49 -1.41 0.96
C VAL A 63 12.65 -1.67 -0.54
N GLY A 64 12.11 -0.78 -1.37
CA GLY A 64 12.27 -0.83 -2.81
C GLY A 64 11.46 -1.91 -3.52
N THR A 65 10.66 -2.69 -2.82
CA THR A 65 9.80 -3.71 -3.45
C THR A 65 8.60 -3.02 -4.09
N ASN A 66 8.42 -3.20 -5.39
CA ASN A 66 7.26 -2.69 -6.09
C ASN A 66 6.04 -3.54 -5.77
N HIS A 67 4.97 -2.89 -5.39
CA HIS A 67 3.71 -3.57 -5.04
C HIS A 67 2.53 -2.71 -5.44
N PHE A 68 1.36 -3.34 -5.51
CA PHE A 68 0.10 -2.69 -5.90
C PHE A 68 -1.04 -3.31 -5.09
N ALA A 69 -2.18 -2.63 -5.09
CA ALA A 69 -3.33 -3.11 -4.35
C ALA A 69 -4.63 -2.61 -4.97
N TRP A 70 -5.74 -3.26 -4.63
CA TRP A 70 -7.08 -2.82 -5.02
C TRP A 70 -8.09 -3.31 -4.00
N THR A 71 -9.26 -2.67 -3.98
CA THR A 71 -10.37 -3.01 -3.09
C THR A 71 -11.63 -3.24 -3.89
N SER A 72 -12.47 -4.19 -3.44
CA SER A 72 -13.82 -4.38 -3.97
C SER A 72 -14.89 -3.88 -3.00
N GLU A 73 -14.49 -3.54 -1.78
CA GLU A 73 -15.37 -3.03 -0.73
C GLU A 73 -14.60 -2.01 0.11
N GLU A 74 -15.30 -1.21 0.90
CA GLU A 74 -14.64 -0.26 1.78
C GLU A 74 -13.69 -1.01 2.72
N THR A 75 -12.44 -0.54 2.80
CA THR A 75 -11.38 -1.22 3.53
C THR A 75 -10.63 -0.20 4.38
N ILE A 76 -10.31 -0.59 5.62
CA ILE A 76 -9.46 0.22 6.50
C ILE A 76 -8.19 -0.56 6.75
N VAL A 77 -7.05 0.07 6.45
CA VAL A 77 -5.73 -0.50 6.72
C VAL A 77 -4.93 0.43 7.62
N GLN A 78 -4.02 -0.15 8.39
CA GLN A 78 -3.10 0.60 9.23
C GLN A 78 -1.69 0.37 8.72
N LEU A 79 -1.00 1.45 8.39
CA LEU A 79 0.39 1.43 7.97
C LEU A 79 1.25 1.84 9.16
N HIS A 80 2.34 1.10 9.41
CA HIS A 80 3.31 1.51 10.41
C HIS A 80 4.71 1.11 9.97
N GLY A 81 5.69 1.89 10.43
CA GLY A 81 7.08 1.71 10.08
C GLY A 81 7.93 2.80 10.70
N VAL A 82 9.14 2.94 10.16
CA VAL A 82 10.06 4.00 10.55
C VAL A 82 10.39 4.83 9.31
N GLY A 83 10.23 6.16 9.41
CA GLY A 83 10.54 7.07 8.31
C GLY A 83 12.04 7.16 8.03
N PRO A 84 12.44 7.91 7.00
CA PRO A 84 11.55 8.67 6.10
C PRO A 84 10.72 7.76 5.23
N TRP A 85 9.49 8.14 4.99
CA TRP A 85 8.55 7.34 4.21
C TRP A 85 7.95 8.19 3.08
N ASP A 86 7.88 7.63 1.88
CA ASP A 86 7.32 8.28 0.71
C ASP A 86 6.80 7.20 -0.24
N VAL A 87 6.15 7.61 -1.31
CA VAL A 87 5.62 6.71 -2.34
C VAL A 87 6.31 7.03 -3.65
N LYS A 88 6.94 6.01 -4.25
CA LYS A 88 7.58 6.12 -5.55
C LYS A 88 6.85 5.24 -6.54
N TYR A 89 6.09 5.84 -7.45
CA TYR A 89 5.33 5.10 -8.46
C TYR A 89 6.26 4.57 -9.54
N VAL A 90 6.01 3.33 -9.98
CA VAL A 90 6.75 2.70 -11.09
C VAL A 90 6.52 3.51 -12.36
N ASN A 91 5.27 3.87 -12.64
CA ASN A 91 4.92 4.77 -13.73
C ASN A 91 4.67 6.18 -13.18
N PRO A 92 5.52 7.17 -13.50
CA PRO A 92 5.35 8.54 -12.98
C PRO A 92 3.98 9.15 -13.29
N ALA A 93 3.31 8.71 -14.35
CA ALA A 93 1.97 9.21 -14.69
C ALA A 93 0.92 8.80 -13.65
N ASP A 94 1.17 7.78 -12.85
CA ASP A 94 0.26 7.31 -11.81
C ASP A 94 0.37 8.13 -10.52
N ASP A 95 1.38 8.98 -10.40
CA ASP A 95 1.61 9.79 -9.20
C ASP A 95 0.61 10.95 -9.15
N PRO A 96 -0.36 10.95 -8.21
CA PRO A 96 -1.36 12.01 -8.15
C PRO A 96 -0.77 13.39 -7.81
N ARG A 97 0.44 13.43 -7.24
CA ARG A 97 1.11 14.69 -6.89
C ARG A 97 1.62 15.46 -8.11
N LYS A 98 1.67 14.79 -9.28
CA LYS A 98 2.15 15.38 -10.53
C LYS A 98 1.01 15.80 -11.46
N LYS A 99 -0.22 15.72 -11.02
CA LYS A 99 -1.40 16.05 -11.81
C LYS A 99 -1.99 17.41 -11.42
#